data_08b64a20758e9b4cf6800ffa369faa3d
#
_entry.id   08b64a20758e9b4cf6800ffa369faa3d
#
_cell.length_a   1.000
_cell.length_b   1.000
_cell.length_c   1.000
_cell.angle_alpha   90.00
_cell.angle_beta   90.00
_cell.angle_gamma   90.00
#
_symmetry.space_group_name_H-M   'P 1'
#
loop_
_entity.id
_entity.type
_entity.pdbx_description
1 polymer ?
#
loop_
_entity_poly.entity_id
_entity_poly.type
_entity_poly.pdbx_seq_one_letter_code
_entity_poly.pdbx_strand_id
1 'polypeptide(L)'
;GLWGALVGVLKARFGIHEVISGIMLNWIALYFNNFMIGMSWLKKPQTEASYEVLPSSWIVILNEWKTSDAGREWLLDGTHPILGDVLIKTDLNYGIFLAIAAAFLVWFILNRTTRGYEMRAVGSGSEAARFAGINVNKNIILSLAFAGALAGLAGAIVITGAMPHRITTLTSQPGYGFDGISVALMANTSPLGVIASALLFAGLQYGGSSIQADLGAPSEIINIVIGTIIFFIAMSGAFRMLADYLGKR
;
A
#
# COMPACT_ATOMS: atom_id res chain seq x y z
N GLY A 1 12.86 5.86 -1.89
CA GLY A 1 13.72 5.28 -2.93
C GLY A 1 15.12 4.96 -2.42
N LEU A 2 15.77 5.88 -1.71
CA LEU A 2 17.09 5.64 -1.10
C LEU A 2 17.01 4.56 -0.01
N TRP A 3 15.94 4.56 0.79
CA TRP A 3 15.71 3.55 1.81
C TRP A 3 15.54 2.15 1.21
N GLY A 4 14.75 2.04 0.14
CA GLY A 4 14.62 0.78 -0.62
C GLY A 4 15.91 0.36 -1.31
N ALA A 5 16.69 1.32 -1.85
CA ALA A 5 18.00 1.04 -2.43
C ALA A 5 18.99 0.45 -1.42
N LEU A 6 18.91 0.85 -0.14
CA LEU A 6 19.73 0.28 0.93
C LEU A 6 19.50 -1.23 1.07
N VAL A 7 18.23 -1.66 1.11
CA VAL A 7 17.88 -3.10 1.08
C VAL A 7 18.46 -3.78 -0.15
N GLY A 8 18.35 -3.12 -1.30
CA GLY A 8 18.90 -3.61 -2.57
C GLY A 8 20.41 -3.82 -2.56
N VAL A 9 21.14 -2.89 -1.97
CA VAL A 9 22.61 -2.99 -1.81
C VAL A 9 22.97 -4.13 -0.87
N LEU A 10 22.27 -4.27 0.26
CA LEU A 10 22.49 -5.37 1.20
C LEU A 10 22.29 -6.74 0.54
N LYS A 11 21.25 -6.88 -0.29
CA LYS A 11 21.01 -8.10 -1.06
C LYS A 11 22.06 -8.32 -2.14
N ALA A 12 22.32 -7.30 -2.97
CA ALA A 12 23.15 -7.44 -4.15
C ALA A 12 24.64 -7.61 -3.85
N ARG A 13 25.17 -6.97 -2.77
CA ARG A 13 26.58 -7.02 -2.41
C ARG A 13 26.92 -8.03 -1.32
N PHE A 14 26.02 -8.17 -0.35
CA PHE A 14 26.28 -8.98 0.85
C PHE A 14 25.48 -10.28 0.86
N GLY A 15 24.59 -10.50 -0.12
CA GLY A 15 23.77 -11.71 -0.18
C GLY A 15 22.74 -11.82 0.94
N ILE A 16 22.48 -10.74 1.69
CA ILE A 16 21.52 -10.75 2.79
C ILE A 16 20.10 -10.86 2.21
N HIS A 17 19.29 -11.72 2.82
CA HIS A 17 17.92 -11.92 2.38
C HIS A 17 17.11 -10.63 2.54
N GLU A 18 16.41 -10.20 1.49
CA GLU A 18 15.68 -8.92 1.43
C GLU A 18 14.58 -8.80 2.49
N VAL A 19 13.95 -9.91 2.87
CA VAL A 19 12.89 -9.91 3.88
C VAL A 19 13.47 -9.57 5.26
N ILE A 20 14.63 -10.15 5.61
CA ILE A 20 15.27 -9.90 6.90
C ILE A 20 15.73 -8.44 6.99
N SER A 21 16.45 -7.96 5.97
CA SER A 21 16.90 -6.57 5.92
C SER A 21 15.74 -5.58 5.86
N GLY A 22 14.65 -5.93 5.15
CA GLY A 22 13.43 -5.13 5.08
C GLY A 22 12.74 -4.99 6.44
N ILE A 23 12.55 -6.10 7.16
CA ILE A 23 11.95 -6.08 8.51
C ILE A 23 12.79 -5.22 9.46
N MET A 24 14.10 -5.41 9.47
CA MET A 24 14.99 -4.62 10.34
C MET A 24 14.93 -3.13 10.02
N LEU A 25 14.96 -2.76 8.73
CA LEU A 25 14.87 -1.37 8.30
C LEU A 25 13.50 -0.75 8.57
N ASN A 26 12.41 -1.54 8.55
CA ASN A 26 11.09 -1.06 8.94
C ASN A 26 11.05 -0.69 10.45
N TRP A 27 11.65 -1.50 11.33
CA TRP A 27 11.77 -1.16 12.75
C TRP A 27 12.63 0.09 12.97
N ILE A 28 13.75 0.20 12.25
CA ILE A 28 14.59 1.40 12.30
C ILE A 28 13.78 2.63 11.84
N ALA A 29 13.00 2.52 10.77
CA ALA A 29 12.16 3.61 10.28
C ALA A 29 11.09 4.02 11.30
N LEU A 30 10.46 3.06 11.99
CA LEU A 30 9.48 3.31 13.04
C LEU A 30 10.09 4.07 14.22
N TYR A 31 11.22 3.59 14.75
CA TYR A 31 11.91 4.27 15.85
C TYR A 31 12.47 5.63 15.42
N PHE A 32 12.94 5.76 14.19
CA PHE A 32 13.38 7.02 13.64
C PHE A 32 12.23 8.02 13.52
N ASN A 33 11.04 7.58 13.07
CA ASN A 33 9.82 8.40 13.06
C ASN A 33 9.49 8.90 14.47
N ASN A 34 9.47 8.03 15.47
CA ASN A 34 9.15 8.38 16.85
C ASN A 34 10.20 9.34 17.44
N PHE A 35 11.48 9.12 17.13
CA PHE A 35 12.56 10.01 17.53
C PHE A 35 12.38 11.42 16.92
N MET A 36 12.08 11.50 15.63
CA MET A 36 11.87 12.77 14.94
C MET A 36 10.68 13.54 15.53
N ILE A 37 9.55 12.85 15.80
CA ILE A 37 8.38 13.48 16.42
C ILE A 37 8.70 13.97 17.84
N GLY A 38 9.59 13.30 18.57
CA GLY A 38 10.04 13.71 19.90
C GLY A 38 10.83 15.04 19.93
N MET A 39 11.32 15.51 18.78
CA MET A 39 12.08 16.77 18.71
C MET A 39 11.15 17.98 18.90
N SER A 40 11.58 18.93 19.72
CA SER A 40 10.78 20.10 20.14
C SER A 40 10.28 20.99 18.99
N TRP A 41 10.97 21.01 17.85
CA TRP A 41 10.59 21.80 16.68
C TRP A 41 9.52 21.13 15.80
N LEU A 42 9.32 19.81 15.94
CA LEU A 42 8.32 19.06 15.18
C LEU A 42 7.10 18.69 16.03
N LYS A 43 7.29 18.54 17.32
CA LYS A 43 6.26 18.10 18.26
C LYS A 43 5.26 19.23 18.56
N LYS A 44 3.97 18.98 18.37
CA LYS A 44 2.91 19.88 18.86
C LYS A 44 2.82 19.77 20.38
N PRO A 45 2.84 20.89 21.13
CA PRO A 45 2.75 20.86 22.59
C PRO A 45 1.54 20.05 23.08
N GLN A 46 1.73 19.30 24.17
CA GLN A 46 0.69 18.46 24.79
C GLN A 46 0.13 17.32 23.93
N THR A 47 0.80 16.94 22.84
CA THR A 47 0.38 15.83 21.99
C THR A 47 1.58 14.94 21.65
N GLU A 48 1.31 13.68 21.29
CA GLU A 48 2.31 12.76 20.75
C GLU A 48 2.26 12.75 19.20
N ALA A 49 2.19 13.93 18.61
CA ALA A 49 2.07 14.10 17.18
C ALA A 49 2.83 15.34 16.71
N SER A 50 3.14 15.38 15.42
CA SER A 50 3.70 16.55 14.77
C SER A 50 2.65 17.67 14.63
N TYR A 51 3.10 18.86 14.23
CA TYR A 51 2.20 19.88 13.69
C TYR A 51 1.49 19.33 12.44
N GLU A 52 0.31 19.84 12.18
CA GLU A 52 -0.46 19.51 11.00
C GLU A 52 0.23 20.05 9.74
N VAL A 53 0.10 19.31 8.64
CA VAL A 53 0.58 19.79 7.34
C VAL A 53 -0.24 21.00 6.92
N LEU A 54 0.40 21.96 6.25
CA LEU A 54 -0.27 23.18 5.79
C LEU A 54 -1.53 22.85 4.98
N PRO A 55 -2.64 23.56 5.20
CA PRO A 55 -3.90 23.29 4.47
C PRO A 55 -3.76 23.36 2.96
N SER A 56 -2.81 24.17 2.45
CA SER A 56 -2.50 24.24 1.01
C SER A 56 -1.94 22.94 0.41
N SER A 57 -1.46 22.01 1.26
CA SER A 57 -0.92 20.72 0.85
C SER A 57 -1.93 19.58 0.98
N TRP A 58 -3.13 19.85 1.41
CA TRP A 58 -4.18 18.84 1.52
C TRP A 58 -4.69 18.48 0.15
N ILE A 59 -4.69 17.19 -0.14
CA ILE A 59 -5.17 16.63 -1.42
C ILE A 59 -6.59 16.07 -1.31
N VAL A 60 -7.40 16.57 -0.37
CA VAL A 60 -8.77 16.11 -0.15
C VAL A 60 -9.69 16.69 -1.23
N ILE A 61 -10.53 15.84 -1.80
CA ILE A 61 -11.55 16.22 -2.78
C ILE A 61 -12.85 16.53 -2.03
N LEU A 62 -13.56 17.56 -2.48
CA LEU A 62 -14.89 17.91 -1.96
C LEU A 62 -14.95 18.32 -0.47
N ASN A 63 -13.81 18.59 0.18
CA ASN A 63 -13.84 18.98 1.60
C ASN A 63 -14.64 20.26 1.81
N GLU A 64 -14.42 21.27 0.97
CA GLU A 64 -15.16 22.55 1.03
C GLU A 64 -16.67 22.34 0.74
N TRP A 65 -17.00 21.45 -0.21
CA TRP A 65 -18.38 21.13 -0.50
C TRP A 65 -19.05 20.33 0.61
N LYS A 66 -18.37 19.35 1.20
CA LYS A 66 -18.90 18.58 2.34
C LYS A 66 -19.18 19.45 3.57
N THR A 67 -18.42 20.50 3.78
CA THR A 67 -18.55 21.43 4.88
C THR A 67 -19.51 22.57 4.60
N SER A 68 -19.89 22.81 3.35
CA SER A 68 -20.88 23.82 2.95
C SER A 68 -22.29 23.39 3.36
N ASP A 69 -23.18 24.36 3.56
CA ASP A 69 -24.57 24.11 3.95
C ASP A 69 -25.30 23.29 2.88
N ALA A 70 -25.09 23.59 1.60
CA ALA A 70 -25.67 22.84 0.47
C ALA A 70 -25.15 21.38 0.39
N GLY A 71 -23.87 21.16 0.67
CA GLY A 71 -23.29 19.83 0.69
C GLY A 71 -23.83 18.98 1.85
N ARG A 72 -23.96 19.58 3.03
CA ARG A 72 -24.53 18.91 4.21
C ARG A 72 -25.99 18.56 4.00
N GLU A 73 -26.79 19.46 3.46
CA GLU A 73 -28.19 19.23 3.15
C GLU A 73 -28.34 18.07 2.17
N TRP A 74 -27.58 18.05 1.08
CA TRP A 74 -27.57 16.95 0.11
C TRP A 74 -27.16 15.62 0.71
N LEU A 75 -26.13 15.60 1.60
CA LEU A 75 -25.63 14.40 2.25
C LEU A 75 -26.62 13.82 3.27
N LEU A 76 -27.43 14.68 3.92
CA LEU A 76 -28.37 14.30 4.97
C LEU A 76 -29.80 14.11 4.50
N ASP A 77 -30.12 14.51 3.27
CA ASP A 77 -31.50 14.51 2.70
C ASP A 77 -32.09 13.09 2.47
N GLY A 78 -31.30 12.03 2.70
CA GLY A 78 -31.76 10.64 2.61
C GLY A 78 -32.13 10.17 1.19
N THR A 79 -32.04 11.02 0.18
CA THR A 79 -32.35 10.70 -1.21
C THR A 79 -31.33 9.71 -1.80
N HIS A 80 -30.09 9.73 -1.27
CA HIS A 80 -28.99 8.87 -1.71
C HIS A 80 -28.31 8.20 -0.50
N PRO A 81 -28.98 7.30 0.22
CA PRO A 81 -28.46 6.79 1.50
C PRO A 81 -27.10 6.12 1.40
N ILE A 82 -26.86 5.34 0.34
CA ILE A 82 -25.59 4.64 0.15
C ILE A 82 -24.46 5.63 -0.24
N LEU A 83 -24.71 6.53 -1.16
CA LEU A 83 -23.71 7.52 -1.62
C LEU A 83 -23.42 8.56 -0.54
N GLY A 84 -24.45 9.02 0.18
CA GLY A 84 -24.31 9.94 1.29
C GLY A 84 -23.43 9.35 2.39
N ASP A 85 -23.73 8.14 2.85
CA ASP A 85 -22.97 7.43 3.88
C ASP A 85 -21.50 7.18 3.46
N VAL A 86 -21.29 6.75 2.22
CA VAL A 86 -19.93 6.56 1.68
C VAL A 86 -19.17 7.88 1.62
N LEU A 87 -19.77 8.95 1.13
CA LEU A 87 -19.13 10.26 1.02
C LEU A 87 -18.85 10.90 2.39
N ILE A 88 -19.75 10.73 3.38
CA ILE A 88 -19.53 11.25 4.74
C ILE A 88 -18.37 10.52 5.42
N LYS A 89 -18.36 9.18 5.33
CA LYS A 89 -17.40 8.33 6.05
C LYS A 89 -16.05 8.20 5.35
N THR A 90 -15.95 8.53 4.05
CA THR A 90 -14.72 8.35 3.27
C THR A 90 -14.01 9.67 3.05
N ASP A 91 -12.71 9.72 3.37
CA ASP A 91 -11.82 10.81 2.99
C ASP A 91 -11.41 10.65 1.53
N LEU A 92 -12.31 11.05 0.62
CA LEU A 92 -12.04 11.00 -0.81
C LEU A 92 -10.93 12.01 -1.13
N ASN A 93 -9.81 11.54 -1.65
CA ASN A 93 -8.67 12.39 -1.95
C ASN A 93 -8.10 12.15 -3.36
N TYR A 94 -7.37 13.12 -3.88
CA TYR A 94 -6.70 13.02 -5.18
C TYR A 94 -5.67 11.88 -5.25
N GLY A 95 -5.32 11.27 -4.13
CA GLY A 95 -4.43 10.13 -4.04
C GLY A 95 -4.87 8.93 -4.87
N ILE A 96 -6.20 8.75 -5.09
CA ILE A 96 -6.72 7.67 -5.93
C ILE A 96 -6.25 7.83 -7.39
N PHE A 97 -6.29 9.05 -7.94
CA PHE A 97 -5.81 9.32 -9.29
C PHE A 97 -4.30 9.14 -9.39
N LEU A 98 -3.57 9.55 -8.35
CA LEU A 98 -2.12 9.35 -8.24
C LEU A 98 -1.76 7.87 -8.16
N ALA A 99 -2.53 7.07 -7.41
CA ALA A 99 -2.35 5.62 -7.32
C ALA A 99 -2.61 4.93 -8.67
N ILE A 100 -3.68 5.31 -9.37
CA ILE A 100 -3.99 4.81 -10.71
C ILE A 100 -2.87 5.19 -11.68
N ALA A 101 -2.44 6.45 -11.68
CA ALA A 101 -1.33 6.93 -12.52
C ALA A 101 -0.03 6.16 -12.23
N ALA A 102 0.27 5.90 -10.94
CA ALA A 102 1.42 5.10 -10.53
C ALA A 102 1.33 3.66 -11.06
N ALA A 103 0.14 3.02 -11.01
CA ALA A 103 -0.07 1.68 -11.55
C ALA A 103 0.17 1.63 -13.07
N PHE A 104 -0.32 2.64 -13.81
CA PHE A 104 -0.06 2.77 -15.24
C PHE A 104 1.43 3.03 -15.52
N LEU A 105 2.10 3.86 -14.73
CA LEU A 105 3.53 4.13 -14.86
C LEU A 105 4.35 2.85 -14.63
N VAL A 106 4.03 2.08 -13.59
CA VAL A 106 4.67 0.79 -13.32
C VAL A 106 4.43 -0.18 -14.48
N TRP A 107 3.20 -0.27 -14.96
CA TRP A 107 2.87 -1.10 -16.12
C TRP A 107 3.67 -0.69 -17.35
N PHE A 108 3.77 0.61 -17.64
CA PHE A 108 4.52 1.14 -18.77
C PHE A 108 6.01 0.82 -18.64
N ILE A 109 6.60 1.09 -17.46
CA ILE A 109 8.02 0.80 -17.21
C ILE A 109 8.30 -0.69 -17.42
N LEU A 110 7.51 -1.56 -16.80
CA LEU A 110 7.75 -3.01 -16.84
C LEU A 110 7.51 -3.60 -18.23
N ASN A 111 6.54 -3.11 -19.01
CA ASN A 111 6.15 -3.75 -20.26
C ASN A 111 6.65 -3.04 -21.52
N ARG A 112 7.02 -1.76 -21.41
CA ARG A 112 7.37 -0.93 -22.57
C ARG A 112 8.79 -0.38 -22.55
N THR A 113 9.60 -0.69 -21.51
CA THR A 113 10.98 -0.20 -21.44
C THR A 113 11.99 -1.34 -21.36
N THR A 114 13.23 -1.06 -21.82
CA THR A 114 14.35 -1.99 -21.71
C THR A 114 14.69 -2.31 -20.26
N ARG A 115 14.58 -1.32 -19.36
CA ARG A 115 14.80 -1.51 -17.92
C ARG A 115 13.78 -2.45 -17.30
N GLY A 116 12.51 -2.34 -17.68
CA GLY A 116 11.48 -3.26 -17.23
C GLY A 116 11.70 -4.68 -17.74
N TYR A 117 12.18 -4.82 -18.97
CA TYR A 117 12.58 -6.13 -19.49
C TYR A 117 13.73 -6.73 -18.67
N GLU A 118 14.80 -5.97 -18.41
CA GLU A 118 15.92 -6.43 -17.59
C GLU A 118 15.46 -6.85 -16.18
N MET A 119 14.60 -6.05 -15.51
CA MET A 119 14.07 -6.37 -14.19
C MET A 119 13.26 -7.67 -14.20
N ARG A 120 12.40 -7.88 -15.21
CA ARG A 120 11.62 -9.13 -15.35
C ARG A 120 12.51 -10.32 -15.65
N ALA A 121 13.50 -10.16 -16.50
CA ALA A 121 14.46 -11.21 -16.82
C ALA A 121 15.25 -11.65 -15.57
N VAL A 122 15.72 -10.71 -14.74
CA VAL A 122 16.38 -11.00 -13.46
C VAL A 122 15.42 -11.69 -12.47
N GLY A 123 14.15 -11.28 -12.43
CA GLY A 123 13.14 -11.89 -11.58
C GLY A 123 12.77 -13.32 -12.00
N SER A 124 12.81 -13.62 -13.30
CA SER A 124 12.53 -14.96 -13.83
C SER A 124 13.69 -15.94 -13.64
N GLY A 125 14.93 -15.45 -13.66
CA GLY A 125 16.13 -16.28 -13.47
C GLY A 125 17.40 -15.44 -13.49
N SER A 126 17.97 -15.19 -12.32
CA SER A 126 19.15 -14.33 -12.17
C SER A 126 20.38 -14.85 -12.90
N GLU A 127 20.60 -16.17 -12.93
CA GLU A 127 21.71 -16.78 -13.63
C GLU A 127 21.54 -16.67 -15.16
N ALA A 128 20.36 -16.97 -15.69
CA ALA A 128 20.08 -16.82 -17.11
C ALA A 128 20.23 -15.36 -17.56
N ALA A 129 19.76 -14.40 -16.76
CA ALA A 129 19.92 -12.99 -17.04
C ALA A 129 21.41 -12.56 -17.05
N ARG A 130 22.22 -13.13 -16.16
CA ARG A 130 23.66 -12.90 -16.13
C ARG A 130 24.34 -13.41 -17.40
N PHE A 131 24.01 -14.60 -17.87
CA PHE A 131 24.53 -15.15 -19.14
C PHE A 131 24.12 -14.30 -20.35
N ALA A 132 22.93 -13.68 -20.30
CA ALA A 132 22.47 -12.73 -21.32
C ALA A 132 23.13 -11.34 -21.22
N GLY A 133 24.12 -11.14 -20.33
CA GLY A 133 24.84 -9.88 -20.17
C GLY A 133 24.09 -8.81 -19.33
N ILE A 134 22.98 -9.18 -18.66
CA ILE A 134 22.22 -8.26 -17.82
C ILE A 134 22.90 -8.11 -16.46
N ASN A 135 23.06 -6.87 -16.00
CA ASN A 135 23.64 -6.61 -14.68
C ASN A 135 22.62 -6.88 -13.58
N VAL A 136 22.67 -8.08 -13.00
CA VAL A 136 21.73 -8.57 -11.97
C VAL A 136 21.73 -7.65 -10.74
N ASN A 137 22.91 -7.29 -10.21
CA ASN A 137 23.02 -6.48 -9.00
C ASN A 137 22.38 -5.09 -9.17
N LYS A 138 22.62 -4.45 -10.31
CA LYS A 138 22.04 -3.15 -10.62
C LYS A 138 20.52 -3.22 -10.70
N ASN A 139 19.96 -4.26 -11.31
CA ASN A 139 18.52 -4.43 -11.46
C ASN A 139 17.83 -4.75 -10.12
N ILE A 140 18.47 -5.53 -9.23
CA ILE A 140 17.98 -5.77 -7.87
C ILE A 140 17.90 -4.44 -7.08
N ILE A 141 18.97 -3.64 -7.11
CA ILE A 141 19.00 -2.34 -6.41
C ILE A 141 17.92 -1.39 -6.97
N LEU A 142 17.81 -1.30 -8.29
CA LEU A 142 16.83 -0.43 -8.94
C LEU A 142 15.39 -0.85 -8.64
N SER A 143 15.06 -2.14 -8.66
CA SER A 143 13.70 -2.61 -8.38
C SER A 143 13.27 -2.30 -6.95
N LEU A 144 14.16 -2.52 -5.97
CA LEU A 144 13.89 -2.21 -4.57
C LEU A 144 13.86 -0.69 -4.30
N ALA A 145 14.71 0.09 -4.97
CA ALA A 145 14.67 1.55 -4.92
C ALA A 145 13.35 2.09 -5.48
N PHE A 146 12.87 1.54 -6.58
CA PHE A 146 11.62 1.91 -7.20
C PHE A 146 10.42 1.56 -6.31
N ALA A 147 10.41 0.36 -5.72
CA ALA A 147 9.40 -0.05 -4.74
C ALA A 147 9.39 0.87 -3.51
N GLY A 148 10.57 1.23 -2.98
CA GLY A 148 10.69 2.17 -1.88
C GLY A 148 10.21 3.59 -2.22
N ALA A 149 10.42 4.05 -3.45
CA ALA A 149 9.90 5.35 -3.92
C ALA A 149 8.37 5.35 -3.98
N LEU A 150 7.75 4.27 -4.47
CA LEU A 150 6.29 4.11 -4.47
C LEU A 150 5.71 4.04 -3.05
N ALA A 151 6.39 3.34 -2.14
CA ALA A 151 5.99 3.28 -0.73
C ALA A 151 6.06 4.67 -0.06
N GLY A 152 7.10 5.46 -0.36
CA GLY A 152 7.21 6.84 0.13
C GLY A 152 6.12 7.75 -0.42
N LEU A 153 5.74 7.56 -1.68
CA LEU A 153 4.64 8.27 -2.32
C LEU A 153 3.29 7.92 -1.66
N ALA A 154 3.08 6.64 -1.36
CA ALA A 154 1.90 6.18 -0.61
C ALA A 154 1.83 6.80 0.79
N GLY A 155 2.96 6.85 1.52
CA GLY A 155 3.03 7.53 2.81
C GLY A 155 2.71 9.03 2.74
N ALA A 156 3.18 9.72 1.72
CA ALA A 156 2.85 11.13 1.49
C ALA A 156 1.33 11.32 1.24
N ILE A 157 0.72 10.46 0.42
CA ILE A 157 -0.73 10.48 0.14
C ILE A 157 -1.53 10.26 1.43
N VAL A 158 -1.11 9.34 2.29
CA VAL A 158 -1.80 9.07 3.57
C VAL A 158 -1.78 10.32 4.46
N ILE A 159 -0.63 10.99 4.59
CA ILE A 159 -0.51 12.16 5.47
C ILE A 159 -1.25 13.38 4.91
N THR A 160 -1.23 13.59 3.60
CA THR A 160 -1.85 14.76 2.97
C THR A 160 -3.33 14.54 2.63
N GLY A 161 -3.77 13.29 2.51
CA GLY A 161 -5.12 12.93 2.07
C GLY A 161 -6.05 12.42 3.16
N ALA A 162 -5.53 11.95 4.30
CA ALA A 162 -6.35 11.41 5.38
C ALA A 162 -6.23 12.26 6.66
N MET A 163 -7.36 12.47 7.34
CA MET A 163 -7.34 13.12 8.65
C MET A 163 -6.56 12.26 9.68
N PRO A 164 -5.81 12.85 10.59
CA PRO A 164 -5.73 14.27 10.98
C PRO A 164 -4.62 15.09 10.31
N HIS A 165 -4.12 14.73 9.13
CA HIS A 165 -3.08 15.45 8.35
C HIS A 165 -1.80 15.74 9.12
N ARG A 166 -1.37 14.81 9.97
CA ARG A 166 -0.18 14.90 10.82
C ARG A 166 0.47 13.55 11.01
N ILE A 167 1.73 13.56 11.38
CA ILE A 167 2.46 12.34 11.72
C ILE A 167 2.29 12.10 13.22
N THR A 168 1.93 10.86 13.59
CA THR A 168 1.77 10.43 14.99
C THR A 168 2.87 9.47 15.38
N THR A 169 3.15 9.37 16.69
CA THR A 169 4.00 8.32 17.22
C THR A 169 3.33 6.96 17.02
N LEU A 170 4.10 5.99 16.59
CA LEU A 170 3.63 4.65 16.30
C LEU A 170 4.14 3.67 17.37
N THR A 171 3.24 2.92 17.97
CA THR A 171 3.57 1.83 18.92
C THR A 171 3.90 0.52 18.20
N SER A 172 3.34 0.34 17.00
CA SER A 172 3.55 -0.83 16.15
C SER A 172 3.57 -0.43 14.67
N GLN A 173 4.01 -1.34 13.82
CA GLN A 173 3.97 -1.14 12.38
C GLN A 173 2.52 -1.18 11.88
N PRO A 174 2.09 -0.22 11.04
CA PRO A 174 0.69 -0.09 10.61
C PRO A 174 0.21 -1.20 9.65
N GLY A 175 1.05 -2.14 9.25
CA GLY A 175 0.64 -3.31 8.46
C GLY A 175 0.42 -3.08 6.96
N TYR A 176 0.38 -1.85 6.48
CA TYR A 176 0.09 -1.52 5.05
C TYR A 176 0.94 -2.28 4.03
N GLY A 177 2.19 -2.64 4.40
CA GLY A 177 3.06 -3.41 3.54
C GLY A 177 2.57 -4.85 3.35
N PHE A 178 2.06 -5.49 4.40
CA PHE A 178 1.50 -6.83 4.34
C PHE A 178 0.18 -6.85 3.57
N ASP A 179 -0.67 -5.86 3.78
CA ASP A 179 -1.90 -5.67 3.01
C ASP A 179 -1.57 -5.50 1.52
N GLY A 180 -0.54 -4.71 1.19
CA GLY A 180 -0.07 -4.51 -0.17
C GLY A 180 0.44 -5.80 -0.83
N ILE A 181 1.14 -6.67 -0.09
CA ILE A 181 1.54 -8.00 -0.59
C ILE A 181 0.30 -8.83 -0.92
N SER A 182 -0.70 -8.84 -0.04
CA SER A 182 -1.95 -9.57 -0.23
C SER A 182 -2.68 -9.12 -1.49
N VAL A 183 -2.81 -7.81 -1.69
CA VAL A 183 -3.40 -7.20 -2.88
C VAL A 183 -2.62 -7.55 -4.15
N ALA A 184 -1.29 -7.51 -4.11
CA ALA A 184 -0.43 -7.84 -5.24
C ALA A 184 -0.54 -9.33 -5.64
N LEU A 185 -0.61 -10.24 -4.66
CA LEU A 185 -0.80 -11.67 -4.90
C LEU A 185 -2.18 -11.95 -5.50
N MET A 186 -3.23 -11.30 -4.99
CA MET A 186 -4.59 -11.38 -5.54
C MET A 186 -4.64 -10.92 -7.01
N ALA A 187 -3.86 -9.89 -7.36
CA ALA A 187 -3.71 -9.39 -8.73
C ALA A 187 -2.81 -10.25 -9.62
N ASN A 188 -2.30 -11.38 -9.12
CA ASN A 188 -1.28 -12.19 -9.81
C ASN A 188 -0.08 -11.35 -10.28
N THR A 189 0.37 -10.42 -9.43
CA THR A 189 1.47 -9.47 -9.68
C THR A 189 1.30 -8.57 -10.91
N SER A 190 0.08 -8.45 -11.44
CA SER A 190 -0.22 -7.57 -12.57
C SER A 190 -0.39 -6.12 -12.10
N PRO A 191 0.39 -5.15 -12.60
CA PRO A 191 0.29 -3.75 -12.17
C PRO A 191 -1.10 -3.14 -12.36
N LEU A 192 -1.80 -3.47 -13.44
CA LEU A 192 -3.17 -3.00 -13.66
C LEU A 192 -4.20 -3.80 -12.86
N GLY A 193 -3.95 -5.10 -12.66
CA GLY A 193 -4.77 -5.96 -11.80
C GLY A 193 -4.82 -5.50 -10.35
N VAL A 194 -3.74 -4.89 -9.86
CA VAL A 194 -3.64 -4.33 -8.50
C VAL A 194 -4.73 -3.29 -8.24
N ILE A 195 -5.18 -2.52 -9.24
CA ILE A 195 -6.24 -1.51 -9.08
C ILE A 195 -7.55 -2.20 -8.65
N ALA A 196 -7.98 -3.23 -9.37
CA ALA A 196 -9.21 -3.96 -9.06
C ALA A 196 -9.11 -4.70 -7.72
N SER A 197 -7.97 -5.36 -7.47
CA SER A 197 -7.72 -6.06 -6.20
C SER A 197 -7.68 -5.12 -5.01
N ALA A 198 -7.09 -3.92 -5.16
CA ALA A 198 -7.05 -2.90 -4.11
C ALA A 198 -8.46 -2.37 -3.79
N LEU A 199 -9.29 -2.13 -4.80
CA LEU A 199 -10.68 -1.69 -4.60
C LEU A 199 -11.50 -2.76 -3.88
N LEU A 200 -11.34 -4.03 -4.25
CA LEU A 200 -11.99 -5.14 -3.58
C LEU A 200 -11.53 -5.25 -2.12
N PHE A 201 -10.22 -5.18 -1.88
CA PHE A 201 -9.65 -5.25 -0.54
C PHE A 201 -10.12 -4.08 0.34
N ALA A 202 -10.12 -2.86 -0.20
CA ALA A 202 -10.63 -1.68 0.49
C ALA A 202 -12.13 -1.81 0.81
N GLY A 203 -12.92 -2.37 -0.10
CA GLY A 203 -14.35 -2.67 0.12
C GLY A 203 -14.57 -3.66 1.25
N LEU A 204 -13.73 -4.71 1.34
CA LEU A 204 -13.78 -5.68 2.44
C LEU A 204 -13.42 -5.04 3.78
N GLN A 205 -12.38 -4.21 3.82
CA GLN A 205 -12.00 -3.50 5.05
C GLN A 205 -13.07 -2.50 5.49
N TYR A 206 -13.61 -1.74 4.55
CA TYR A 206 -14.67 -0.78 4.84
C TYR A 206 -15.95 -1.47 5.33
N GLY A 207 -16.41 -2.51 4.62
CA GLY A 207 -17.57 -3.31 5.04
C GLY A 207 -17.36 -3.96 6.40
N GLY A 208 -16.14 -4.45 6.66
CA GLY A 208 -15.75 -5.00 7.94
C GLY A 208 -15.84 -3.96 9.08
N SER A 209 -15.34 -2.77 8.89
CA SER A 209 -15.41 -1.70 9.90
C SER A 209 -16.86 -1.26 10.18
N SER A 210 -17.73 -1.27 9.18
CA SER A 210 -19.16 -0.98 9.35
C SER A 210 -19.84 -2.08 10.18
N ILE A 211 -19.58 -3.35 9.91
CA ILE A 211 -20.10 -4.49 10.69
C ILE A 211 -19.64 -4.39 12.15
N GLN A 212 -18.40 -4.00 12.38
CA GLN A 212 -17.87 -3.79 13.73
C GLN A 212 -18.63 -2.69 14.46
N ALA A 213 -18.92 -1.58 13.80
CA ALA A 213 -19.64 -0.45 14.39
C ALA A 213 -21.10 -0.81 14.70
N ASP A 214 -21.76 -1.57 13.83
CA ASP A 214 -23.19 -1.87 13.95
C ASP A 214 -23.48 -3.06 14.90
N LEU A 215 -22.63 -4.09 14.87
CA LEU A 215 -22.82 -5.33 15.63
C LEU A 215 -21.93 -5.45 16.87
N GLY A 216 -21.01 -4.52 17.09
CA GLY A 216 -20.01 -4.60 18.17
C GLY A 216 -19.05 -5.79 18.02
N ALA A 217 -18.90 -6.32 16.81
CA ALA A 217 -18.01 -7.46 16.54
C ALA A 217 -16.56 -7.06 16.74
N PRO A 218 -15.71 -7.92 17.34
CA PRO A 218 -14.26 -7.65 17.45
C PRO A 218 -13.62 -7.49 16.07
N SER A 219 -12.67 -6.55 15.94
CA SER A 219 -11.91 -6.28 14.70
C SER A 219 -11.17 -7.51 14.17
N GLU A 220 -10.80 -8.42 15.08
CA GLU A 220 -10.09 -9.66 14.79
C GLU A 220 -10.90 -10.59 13.88
N ILE A 221 -12.23 -10.61 14.01
CA ILE A 221 -13.11 -11.43 13.16
C ILE A 221 -13.00 -10.98 11.70
N ILE A 222 -12.95 -9.68 11.46
CA ILE A 222 -12.83 -9.09 10.12
C ILE A 222 -11.49 -9.47 9.52
N ASN A 223 -10.42 -9.35 10.29
CA ASN A 223 -9.08 -9.73 9.85
C ASN A 223 -8.98 -11.23 9.52
N ILE A 224 -9.66 -12.09 10.28
CA ILE A 224 -9.75 -13.54 9.99
C ILE A 224 -10.48 -13.78 8.67
N VAL A 225 -11.59 -13.10 8.43
CA VAL A 225 -12.36 -13.25 7.17
C VAL A 225 -11.53 -12.80 5.98
N ILE A 226 -10.92 -11.60 6.06
CA ILE A 226 -10.05 -11.08 5.00
C ILE A 226 -8.87 -12.01 4.77
N GLY A 227 -8.19 -12.45 5.82
CA GLY A 227 -7.08 -13.39 5.74
C GLY A 227 -7.49 -14.73 5.10
N THR A 228 -8.67 -15.24 5.42
CA THR A 228 -9.21 -16.47 4.83
C THR A 228 -9.46 -16.30 3.34
N ILE A 229 -10.05 -15.20 2.91
CA ILE A 229 -10.29 -14.89 1.50
C ILE A 229 -8.96 -14.84 0.74
N ILE A 230 -7.98 -14.12 1.26
CA ILE A 230 -6.64 -13.99 0.66
C ILE A 230 -5.95 -15.35 0.57
N PHE A 231 -6.04 -16.17 1.62
CA PHE A 231 -5.47 -17.51 1.65
C PHE A 231 -6.02 -18.38 0.51
N PHE A 232 -7.33 -18.43 0.33
CA PHE A 232 -7.94 -19.23 -0.75
C PHE A 232 -7.59 -18.68 -2.14
N ILE A 233 -7.51 -17.37 -2.32
CA ILE A 233 -7.08 -16.77 -3.59
C ILE A 233 -5.62 -17.11 -3.87
N ALA A 234 -4.74 -17.00 -2.90
CA ALA A 234 -3.32 -17.36 -3.04
C ALA A 234 -3.12 -18.84 -3.34
N MET A 235 -3.97 -19.71 -2.76
CA MET A 235 -3.94 -21.17 -3.01
C MET A 235 -4.57 -21.60 -4.34
N SER A 236 -5.12 -20.70 -5.12
CA SER A 236 -5.78 -21.05 -6.40
C SER A 236 -4.88 -21.86 -7.35
N GLY A 237 -3.56 -21.58 -7.35
CA GLY A 237 -2.56 -22.36 -8.09
C GLY A 237 -2.40 -23.80 -7.57
N ALA A 238 -2.42 -23.99 -6.26
CA ALA A 238 -2.31 -25.30 -5.63
C ALA A 238 -3.53 -26.19 -5.95
N PHE A 239 -4.72 -25.60 -5.98
CA PHE A 239 -5.94 -26.33 -6.38
C PHE A 239 -5.88 -26.79 -7.84
N ARG A 240 -5.33 -26.00 -8.75
CA ARG A 240 -5.11 -26.44 -10.15
C ARG A 240 -4.14 -27.60 -10.22
N MET A 241 -3.00 -27.52 -9.51
CA MET A 241 -2.03 -28.64 -9.45
C MET A 241 -2.65 -29.93 -8.89
N LEU A 242 -3.48 -29.80 -7.85
CA LEU A 242 -4.19 -30.93 -7.26
C LEU A 242 -5.21 -31.54 -8.24
N ALA A 243 -5.98 -30.69 -8.92
CA ALA A 243 -6.94 -31.13 -9.94
C ALA A 243 -6.26 -31.85 -11.10
N ASP A 244 -5.13 -31.31 -11.58
CA ASP A 244 -4.32 -31.94 -12.64
C ASP A 244 -3.72 -33.29 -12.19
N TYR A 245 -3.34 -33.41 -10.92
CA TYR A 245 -2.82 -34.66 -10.36
C TYR A 245 -3.92 -35.71 -10.21
N LEU A 246 -5.11 -35.34 -9.77
CA LEU A 246 -6.25 -36.24 -9.61
C LEU A 246 -6.89 -36.62 -10.95
N GLY A 247 -6.88 -35.69 -11.92
CA GLY A 247 -7.43 -35.96 -13.28
C GLY A 247 -6.54 -36.81 -14.17
N LYS A 248 -5.28 -37.06 -13.78
CA LYS A 248 -4.36 -37.97 -14.47
C LYS A 248 -4.42 -39.42 -13.96
N ARG A 249 -5.29 -39.73 -13.03
CA ARG A 249 -5.64 -41.10 -12.57
C ARG A 249 -6.96 -41.53 -13.16
#